data_1bc05dce9272dcb25555ff3e3e8af310
#
_entry.id   1bc05dce9272dcb25555ff3e3e8af310
#
_cell.length_a   1.000
_cell.length_b   1.000
_cell.length_c   1.000
_cell.angle_alpha   90.00
_cell.angle_beta   90.00
_cell.angle_gamma   90.00
#
_symmetry.space_group_name_H-M   'P 1'
#
loop_
_entity.id
_entity.type
_entity.pdbx_description
1 polymer ?
#
loop_
_entity_poly.entity_id
_entity_poly.type
_entity_poly.pdbx_seq_one_letter_code
_entity_poly.pdbx_strand_id
1 'polypeptide(L)'
;MTGPVDDEIPPALRAEYLAGASQQLELLAQLGARLDKDSGDAGALQEFRREVHKIRGAAGSFGFPEGSRVAAAMEETAKEWVANPADRSDDRATIVRWFVKRIAGVLELELPGDHPAAVAAPVPAPPPPAGEVPEVIIVEDDTALAELLEFGLRARGYRFAVLRNGREALQHLRTLDPRGAQPLLLLDVDLPGLDGYSVFDALQQERPGVFKVVFTTVHGTEDEQLRGLEAGALDYLVKPISLRVALEKIRRWVGR
;
A
#
# COMPACT_ATOMS: atom_id res chain seq x y z
N MET A 1 -28.74 21.83 -24.31
CA MET A 1 -28.11 20.50 -24.47
C MET A 1 -26.62 20.75 -24.68
N THR A 2 -25.86 20.88 -23.61
CA THR A 2 -24.41 20.91 -23.62
C THR A 2 -23.99 19.53 -23.16
N GLY A 3 -23.40 18.74 -24.08
CA GLY A 3 -22.82 17.44 -23.79
C GLY A 3 -21.64 17.58 -22.79
N PRO A 4 -21.22 16.51 -22.12
CA PRO A 4 -20.05 16.55 -21.30
C PRO A 4 -18.85 16.94 -22.16
N VAL A 5 -18.16 17.99 -21.76
CA VAL A 5 -16.85 18.34 -22.32
C VAL A 5 -15.95 17.21 -21.83
N ASP A 6 -15.48 16.36 -22.76
CA ASP A 6 -14.36 15.48 -22.51
C ASP A 6 -13.17 16.41 -22.19
N ASP A 7 -12.86 16.56 -20.91
CA ASP A 7 -11.66 17.24 -20.42
C ASP A 7 -10.43 16.36 -20.66
N GLU A 8 -10.18 16.05 -21.95
CA GLU A 8 -8.98 15.31 -22.33
C GLU A 8 -7.78 16.26 -22.18
N ILE A 9 -6.89 15.92 -21.26
CA ILE A 9 -5.69 16.70 -20.97
C ILE A 9 -4.90 16.89 -22.28
N PRO A 10 -4.60 18.13 -22.70
CA PRO A 10 -3.85 18.37 -23.92
C PRO A 10 -2.54 17.58 -23.94
N PRO A 11 -2.22 16.85 -25.05
CA PRO A 11 -1.03 16.01 -25.12
C PRO A 11 0.27 16.75 -24.80
N ALA A 12 0.35 18.04 -25.15
CA ALA A 12 1.51 18.88 -24.84
C ALA A 12 1.71 19.07 -23.32
N LEU A 13 0.63 19.34 -22.59
CA LEU A 13 0.68 19.49 -21.12
C LEU A 13 1.02 18.17 -20.42
N ARG A 14 0.50 17.05 -20.94
CA ARG A 14 0.86 15.72 -20.43
C ARG A 14 2.33 15.42 -20.67
N ALA A 15 2.87 15.73 -21.85
CA ALA A 15 4.29 15.55 -22.16
C ALA A 15 5.20 16.42 -21.29
N GLU A 16 4.82 17.69 -21.03
CA GLU A 16 5.54 18.59 -20.13
C GLU A 16 5.55 18.05 -18.70
N TYR A 17 4.40 17.58 -18.20
CA TYR A 17 4.31 16.92 -16.90
C TYR A 17 5.23 15.71 -16.81
N LEU A 18 5.24 14.81 -17.79
CA LEU A 18 6.09 13.62 -17.81
C LEU A 18 7.58 13.95 -17.84
N ALA A 19 7.98 14.99 -18.60
CA ALA A 19 9.37 15.48 -18.61
C ALA A 19 9.80 16.01 -17.22
N GLY A 20 8.92 16.77 -16.55
CA GLY A 20 9.16 17.22 -15.17
C GLY A 20 9.19 16.07 -14.16
N ALA A 21 8.30 15.09 -14.32
CA ALA A 21 8.24 13.91 -13.48
C ALA A 21 9.51 13.05 -13.59
N SER A 22 10.08 12.91 -14.80
CA SER A 22 11.36 12.21 -14.99
C SER A 22 12.49 12.85 -14.17
N GLN A 23 12.64 14.17 -14.22
CA GLN A 23 13.64 14.89 -13.42
C GLN A 23 13.37 14.73 -11.90
N GLN A 24 12.11 14.72 -11.50
CA GLN A 24 11.71 14.53 -10.11
C GLN A 24 12.06 13.11 -9.63
N LEU A 25 11.87 12.09 -10.46
CA LEU A 25 12.26 10.72 -10.13
C LEU A 25 13.79 10.56 -10.00
N GLU A 26 14.57 11.25 -10.82
CA GLU A 26 16.04 11.30 -10.68
C GLU A 26 16.45 11.91 -9.34
N LEU A 27 15.83 13.02 -8.93
CA LEU A 27 16.05 13.63 -7.63
C LEU A 27 15.71 12.67 -6.49
N LEU A 28 14.56 11.98 -6.57
CA LEU A 28 14.15 11.00 -5.56
C LEU A 28 15.15 9.84 -5.48
N ALA A 29 15.70 9.37 -6.60
CA ALA A 29 16.73 8.34 -6.60
C ALA A 29 18.03 8.83 -5.92
N GLN A 30 18.43 10.08 -6.13
CA GLN A 30 19.57 10.69 -5.44
C GLN A 30 19.33 10.81 -3.93
N LEU A 31 18.12 11.18 -3.52
CA LEU A 31 17.73 11.20 -2.11
C LEU A 31 17.77 9.81 -1.50
N GLY A 32 17.33 8.78 -2.22
CA GLY A 32 17.49 7.38 -1.82
C GLY A 32 18.94 7.00 -1.59
N ALA A 33 19.86 7.44 -2.46
CA ALA A 33 21.30 7.19 -2.29
C ALA A 33 21.91 7.95 -1.08
N ARG A 34 21.37 9.11 -0.71
CA ARG A 34 21.75 9.81 0.53
C ARG A 34 21.28 9.05 1.75
N LEU A 35 20.02 8.56 1.73
CA LEU A 35 19.44 7.77 2.83
C LEU A 35 20.11 6.39 2.99
N ASP A 36 20.71 5.85 1.95
CA ASP A 36 21.52 4.63 2.01
C ASP A 36 22.82 4.86 2.84
N LYS A 37 23.42 6.05 2.73
CA LYS A 37 24.61 6.45 3.49
C LYS A 37 24.27 6.87 4.92
N ASP A 38 23.23 7.65 5.10
CA ASP A 38 22.69 8.08 6.39
C ASP A 38 21.16 8.07 6.35
N SER A 39 20.57 7.00 6.87
CA SER A 39 19.11 6.84 6.89
C SER A 39 18.39 7.88 7.74
N GLY A 40 19.12 8.66 8.57
CA GLY A 40 18.58 9.76 9.36
C GLY A 40 18.86 11.15 8.81
N ASP A 41 19.38 11.27 7.58
CA ASP A 41 19.61 12.57 6.96
C ASP A 41 18.30 13.37 6.90
N ALA A 42 18.12 14.27 7.88
CA ALA A 42 16.89 15.05 8.04
C ALA A 42 16.60 15.95 6.82
N GLY A 43 17.65 16.42 6.15
CA GLY A 43 17.51 17.20 4.91
C GLY A 43 16.95 16.35 3.78
N ALA A 44 17.51 15.14 3.58
CA ALA A 44 17.02 14.20 2.58
C ALA A 44 15.58 13.73 2.85
N LEU A 45 15.23 13.47 4.11
CA LEU A 45 13.88 13.07 4.49
C LEU A 45 12.84 14.16 4.22
N GLN A 46 13.15 15.41 4.56
CA GLN A 46 12.25 16.53 4.30
C GLN A 46 12.08 16.80 2.81
N GLU A 47 13.18 16.73 2.06
CA GLU A 47 13.16 16.93 0.61
C GLU A 47 12.38 15.80 -0.08
N PHE A 48 12.61 14.55 0.31
CA PHE A 48 11.87 13.39 -0.18
C PHE A 48 10.35 13.57 0.03
N ARG A 49 9.93 13.93 1.25
CA ARG A 49 8.52 14.18 1.55
C ARG A 49 7.93 15.27 0.64
N ARG A 50 8.65 16.38 0.41
CA ARG A 50 8.18 17.47 -0.46
C ARG A 50 7.97 17.00 -1.90
N GLU A 51 8.91 16.22 -2.42
CA GLU A 51 8.81 15.73 -3.79
C GLU A 51 7.67 14.71 -3.95
N VAL A 52 7.50 13.80 -2.99
CA VAL A 52 6.36 12.87 -2.95
C VAL A 52 5.02 13.63 -2.91
N HIS A 53 4.93 14.70 -2.10
CA HIS A 53 3.74 15.55 -2.02
C HIS A 53 3.39 16.19 -3.38
N LYS A 54 4.38 16.65 -4.15
CA LYS A 54 4.16 17.20 -5.50
C LYS A 54 3.61 16.13 -6.45
N ILE A 55 4.17 14.91 -6.43
CA ILE A 55 3.66 13.80 -7.26
C ILE A 55 2.20 13.49 -6.89
N ARG A 56 1.89 13.38 -5.59
CA ARG A 56 0.52 13.18 -5.12
C ARG A 56 -0.46 14.21 -5.67
N GLY A 57 -0.08 15.49 -5.62
CA GLY A 57 -0.94 16.58 -6.06
C GLY A 57 -1.11 16.65 -7.58
N ALA A 58 -0.09 16.30 -8.34
CA ALA A 58 -0.07 16.47 -9.79
C ALA A 58 -0.54 15.22 -10.56
N ALA A 59 -0.12 14.03 -10.18
CA ALA A 59 -0.33 12.81 -10.96
C ALA A 59 -1.80 12.58 -11.32
N GLY A 60 -2.71 12.72 -10.35
CA GLY A 60 -4.15 12.54 -10.59
C GLY A 60 -4.71 13.51 -11.63
N SER A 61 -4.27 14.78 -11.60
CA SER A 61 -4.71 15.82 -12.53
C SER A 61 -4.18 15.62 -13.95
N PHE A 62 -3.12 14.85 -14.13
CA PHE A 62 -2.53 14.51 -15.42
C PHE A 62 -2.90 13.11 -15.94
N GLY A 63 -3.96 12.49 -15.39
CA GLY A 63 -4.48 11.20 -15.84
C GLY A 63 -3.77 9.97 -15.25
N PHE A 64 -3.03 10.14 -14.14
CA PHE A 64 -2.36 9.07 -13.42
C PHE A 64 -2.90 8.93 -11.98
N PRO A 65 -4.18 8.58 -11.78
CA PRO A 65 -4.78 8.49 -10.44
C PRO A 65 -4.10 7.46 -9.56
N GLU A 66 -3.58 6.37 -10.13
CA GLU A 66 -2.80 5.37 -9.42
C GLU A 66 -1.50 5.96 -8.86
N GLY A 67 -0.78 6.78 -9.63
CA GLY A 67 0.41 7.49 -9.18
C GLY A 67 0.12 8.40 -7.98
N SER A 68 -1.02 9.08 -7.99
CA SER A 68 -1.46 9.89 -6.84
C SER A 68 -1.72 9.05 -5.59
N ARG A 69 -2.33 7.85 -5.73
CA ARG A 69 -2.57 6.94 -4.60
C ARG A 69 -1.28 6.36 -4.02
N VAL A 70 -0.37 5.89 -4.89
CA VAL A 70 0.98 5.43 -4.47
C VAL A 70 1.70 6.55 -3.70
N ALA A 71 1.68 7.76 -4.24
CA ALA A 71 2.34 8.91 -3.61
C ALA A 71 1.66 9.31 -2.29
N ALA A 72 0.34 9.15 -2.15
CA ALA A 72 -0.36 9.43 -0.90
C ALA A 72 0.09 8.50 0.23
N ALA A 73 0.16 7.19 -0.01
CA ALA A 73 0.64 6.22 0.97
C ALA A 73 2.12 6.46 1.34
N MET A 74 2.95 6.80 0.34
CA MET A 74 4.36 7.12 0.57
C MET A 74 4.54 8.44 1.34
N GLU A 75 3.69 9.43 1.11
CA GLU A 75 3.74 10.69 1.86
C GLU A 75 3.48 10.48 3.36
N GLU A 76 2.53 9.62 3.73
CA GLU A 76 2.30 9.27 5.13
C GLU A 76 3.51 8.58 5.75
N THR A 77 4.14 7.66 5.02
CA THR A 77 5.39 7.02 5.45
C THR A 77 6.52 8.05 5.62
N ALA A 78 6.66 8.98 4.68
CA ALA A 78 7.66 10.04 4.75
C ALA A 78 7.43 11.03 5.90
N LYS A 79 6.18 11.33 6.25
CA LYS A 79 5.83 12.14 7.44
C LYS A 79 6.35 11.50 8.72
N GLU A 80 6.16 10.19 8.86
CA GLU A 80 6.67 9.43 10.01
C GLU A 80 8.21 9.45 10.09
N TRP A 81 8.89 9.33 8.95
CA TRP A 81 10.34 9.42 8.90
C TRP A 81 10.86 10.79 9.32
N VAL A 82 10.20 11.86 8.86
CA VAL A 82 10.54 13.24 9.23
C VAL A 82 10.31 13.49 10.72
N ALA A 83 9.22 12.95 11.28
CA ALA A 83 8.93 13.06 12.71
C ALA A 83 9.91 12.28 13.58
N ASN A 84 10.45 11.16 13.06
CA ASN A 84 11.34 10.25 13.78
C ASN A 84 12.62 9.94 12.99
N PRO A 85 13.49 10.93 12.71
CA PRO A 85 14.66 10.73 11.84
C PRO A 85 15.69 9.78 12.44
N ALA A 86 15.74 9.62 13.77
CA ALA A 86 16.64 8.72 14.47
C ALA A 86 16.21 7.25 14.42
N ASP A 87 14.97 6.96 14.08
CA ASP A 87 14.49 5.59 13.96
C ASP A 87 15.10 4.90 12.74
N ARG A 88 15.68 3.73 12.95
CA ARG A 88 16.37 2.91 11.93
C ARG A 88 15.64 1.58 11.67
N SER A 89 14.38 1.47 12.07
CA SER A 89 13.61 0.23 11.92
C SER A 89 13.28 -0.11 10.47
N ASP A 90 13.25 0.89 9.58
CA ASP A 90 12.97 0.72 8.15
C ASP A 90 14.26 0.87 7.32
N ASP A 91 14.39 0.05 6.28
CA ASP A 91 15.34 0.29 5.19
C ASP A 91 14.77 1.36 4.24
N ARG A 92 14.94 2.62 4.63
CA ARG A 92 14.40 3.79 3.93
C ARG A 92 14.89 3.87 2.49
N ALA A 93 16.16 3.56 2.26
CA ALA A 93 16.75 3.58 0.92
C ALA A 93 16.09 2.56 -0.01
N THR A 94 15.84 1.35 0.48
CA THR A 94 15.15 0.31 -0.31
C THR A 94 13.68 0.68 -0.56
N ILE A 95 12.99 1.27 0.40
CA ILE A 95 11.61 1.76 0.23
C ILE A 95 11.57 2.88 -0.81
N VAL A 96 12.52 3.83 -0.78
CA VAL A 96 12.61 4.91 -1.78
C VAL A 96 12.88 4.34 -3.17
N ARG A 97 13.81 3.38 -3.33
CA ARG A 97 14.06 2.71 -4.61
C ARG A 97 12.81 2.02 -5.16
N TRP A 98 12.10 1.30 -4.30
CA TRP A 98 10.82 0.70 -4.68
C TRP A 98 9.81 1.76 -5.15
N PHE A 99 9.64 2.84 -4.40
CA PHE A 99 8.71 3.92 -4.74
C PHE A 99 9.04 4.58 -6.08
N VAL A 100 10.32 4.94 -6.31
CA VAL A 100 10.78 5.54 -7.57
C VAL A 100 10.46 4.62 -8.75
N LYS A 101 10.79 3.32 -8.62
CA LYS A 101 10.50 2.34 -9.66
C LYS A 101 9.01 2.18 -9.91
N ARG A 102 8.21 2.16 -8.84
CA ARG A 102 6.75 2.02 -8.94
C ARG A 102 6.10 3.21 -9.64
N ILE A 103 6.49 4.44 -9.26
CA ILE A 103 5.99 5.66 -9.91
C ILE A 103 6.43 5.72 -11.38
N ALA A 104 7.69 5.40 -11.68
CA ALA A 104 8.15 5.34 -13.07
C ALA A 104 7.28 4.38 -13.91
N GLY A 105 6.97 3.20 -13.39
CA GLY A 105 6.09 2.25 -14.07
C GLY A 105 4.67 2.77 -14.29
N VAL A 106 4.09 3.44 -13.29
CA VAL A 106 2.74 4.06 -13.43
C VAL A 106 2.72 5.18 -14.45
N LEU A 107 3.79 5.97 -14.52
CA LEU A 107 3.93 7.09 -15.46
C LEU A 107 4.46 6.66 -16.83
N GLU A 108 4.76 5.37 -17.02
CA GLU A 108 5.36 4.83 -18.24
C GLU A 108 6.70 5.51 -18.60
N LEU A 109 7.49 5.85 -17.57
CA LEU A 109 8.80 6.48 -17.70
C LEU A 109 9.94 5.47 -17.56
N GLU A 110 10.97 5.60 -18.39
CA GLU A 110 12.23 4.86 -18.26
C GLU A 110 13.11 5.55 -17.20
N LEU A 111 13.69 4.76 -16.29
CA LEU A 111 14.68 5.27 -15.33
C LEU A 111 16.07 5.18 -15.92
N PRO A 112 16.93 6.22 -15.77
CA PRO A 112 18.32 6.16 -16.19
C PRO A 112 19.04 5.00 -15.48
N GLY A 113 19.56 4.05 -16.26
CA GLY A 113 20.30 2.88 -15.75
C GLY A 113 19.52 1.58 -15.61
N ASP A 114 18.21 1.58 -15.79
CA ASP A 114 17.47 0.35 -16.02
C ASP A 114 17.62 -0.07 -17.49
N HIS A 115 18.52 -1.02 -17.76
CA HIS A 115 18.39 -1.81 -18.99
C HIS A 115 17.03 -2.52 -18.93
N PRO A 116 16.34 -2.72 -20.09
CA PRO A 116 15.04 -3.37 -20.15
C PRO A 116 15.15 -4.86 -19.86
N ALA A 117 15.56 -5.20 -18.65
CA ALA A 117 15.26 -6.49 -18.08
C ALA A 117 13.87 -6.34 -17.46
N ALA A 118 12.86 -6.62 -18.31
CA ALA A 118 11.48 -6.86 -17.94
C ALA A 118 11.11 -6.17 -16.59
N VAL A 119 10.48 -4.99 -16.66
CA VAL A 119 9.56 -4.60 -15.61
C VAL A 119 8.44 -5.64 -15.68
N ALA A 120 8.71 -6.82 -15.15
CA ALA A 120 7.67 -7.72 -14.76
C ALA A 120 6.79 -6.87 -13.84
N ALA A 121 5.54 -6.66 -14.22
CA ALA A 121 4.50 -6.28 -13.28
C ALA A 121 4.84 -7.02 -11.98
N PRO A 122 4.74 -6.38 -10.79
CA PRO A 122 5.09 -7.04 -9.56
C PRO A 122 4.47 -8.42 -9.61
N VAL A 123 5.36 -9.43 -9.70
CA VAL A 123 4.91 -10.82 -9.75
C VAL A 123 4.05 -10.96 -8.51
N PRO A 124 2.77 -11.26 -8.63
CA PRO A 124 1.93 -11.52 -7.46
C PRO A 124 2.77 -12.39 -6.55
N ALA A 125 2.85 -12.05 -5.27
CA ALA A 125 3.62 -12.87 -4.34
C ALA A 125 3.26 -14.31 -4.64
N PRO A 126 4.22 -15.22 -4.87
CA PRO A 126 3.87 -16.61 -5.05
C PRO A 126 2.99 -16.97 -3.86
N PRO A 127 1.84 -17.59 -4.07
CA PRO A 127 1.03 -18.06 -2.94
C PRO A 127 1.97 -18.83 -2.02
N PRO A 128 1.79 -18.74 -0.70
CA PRO A 128 2.61 -19.49 0.23
C PRO A 128 2.70 -20.94 -0.26
N PRO A 129 3.87 -21.58 -0.18
CA PRO A 129 4.06 -22.93 -0.65
C PRO A 129 2.88 -23.80 -0.22
N ALA A 130 2.38 -24.64 -1.12
CA ALA A 130 1.19 -25.44 -0.85
C ALA A 130 1.33 -26.16 0.49
N GLY A 131 0.53 -25.74 1.48
CA GLY A 131 0.56 -26.29 2.83
C GLY A 131 1.07 -25.34 3.92
N GLU A 132 1.54 -24.14 3.62
CA GLU A 132 1.87 -23.14 4.65
C GLU A 132 0.70 -22.19 4.87
N VAL A 133 0.39 -21.94 6.15
CA VAL A 133 -0.65 -20.96 6.53
C VAL A 133 -0.04 -19.56 6.47
N PRO A 134 -0.67 -18.60 5.78
CA PRO A 134 -0.23 -17.21 5.80
C PRO A 134 -0.37 -16.64 7.22
N GLU A 135 0.59 -15.81 7.64
CA GLU A 135 0.50 -15.07 8.91
C GLU A 135 -0.38 -13.82 8.75
N VAL A 136 -0.36 -13.24 7.53
CA VAL A 136 -1.13 -12.06 7.17
C VAL A 136 -1.87 -12.32 5.86
N ILE A 137 -3.15 -11.98 5.82
CA ILE A 137 -3.96 -12.01 4.61
C ILE A 137 -4.41 -10.58 4.35
N ILE A 138 -4.14 -10.06 3.17
CA ILE A 138 -4.56 -8.74 2.73
C ILE A 138 -5.73 -8.93 1.76
N VAL A 139 -6.84 -8.25 2.03
CA VAL A 139 -7.96 -8.13 1.09
C VAL A 139 -8.13 -6.65 0.78
N GLU A 140 -7.63 -6.25 -0.38
CA GLU A 140 -7.49 -4.84 -0.78
C GLU A 140 -7.53 -4.75 -2.31
N ASP A 141 -8.43 -3.98 -2.89
CA ASP A 141 -8.56 -3.80 -4.32
C ASP A 141 -7.64 -2.68 -4.86
N ASP A 142 -7.28 -1.70 -4.02
CA ASP A 142 -6.28 -0.70 -4.39
C ASP A 142 -4.91 -1.36 -4.57
N THR A 143 -4.52 -1.51 -5.84
CA THR A 143 -3.25 -2.13 -6.25
C THR A 143 -2.05 -1.44 -5.60
N ALA A 144 -2.08 -0.11 -5.49
CA ALA A 144 -0.97 0.67 -4.97
C ALA A 144 -0.73 0.39 -3.47
N LEU A 145 -1.80 0.38 -2.68
CA LEU A 145 -1.70 0.10 -1.24
C LEU A 145 -1.33 -1.36 -0.98
N ALA A 146 -1.95 -2.29 -1.69
CA ALA A 146 -1.64 -3.71 -1.52
C ALA A 146 -0.18 -4.01 -1.86
N GLU A 147 0.37 -3.47 -2.97
CA GLU A 147 1.78 -3.65 -3.34
C GLU A 147 2.75 -3.03 -2.33
N LEU A 148 2.39 -1.88 -1.74
CA LEU A 148 3.18 -1.27 -0.68
C LEU A 148 3.23 -2.16 0.57
N LEU A 149 2.08 -2.71 0.97
CA LEU A 149 2.00 -3.65 2.10
C LEU A 149 2.75 -4.96 1.80
N GLU A 150 2.57 -5.53 0.61
CA GLU A 150 3.31 -6.71 0.14
C GLU A 150 4.83 -6.49 0.23
N PHE A 151 5.30 -5.36 -0.28
CA PHE A 151 6.71 -5.00 -0.23
C PHE A 151 7.23 -4.99 1.21
N GLY A 152 6.52 -4.32 2.12
CA GLY A 152 6.91 -4.22 3.52
C GLY A 152 6.86 -5.55 4.27
N LEU A 153 5.84 -6.37 4.03
CA LEU A 153 5.71 -7.71 4.63
C LEU A 153 6.82 -8.65 4.15
N ARG A 154 7.12 -8.62 2.84
CA ARG A 154 8.20 -9.43 2.24
C ARG A 154 9.56 -9.05 2.82
N ALA A 155 9.85 -7.76 2.95
CA ALA A 155 11.10 -7.26 3.52
C ALA A 155 11.30 -7.71 4.97
N ARG A 156 10.22 -7.96 5.71
CA ARG A 156 10.24 -8.45 7.10
C ARG A 156 10.05 -9.97 7.24
N GLY A 157 10.03 -10.71 6.12
CA GLY A 157 9.94 -12.17 6.11
C GLY A 157 8.60 -12.73 6.59
N TYR A 158 7.49 -11.98 6.43
CA TYR A 158 6.16 -12.51 6.70
C TYR A 158 5.70 -13.43 5.56
N ARG A 159 4.98 -14.48 5.93
CA ARG A 159 4.18 -15.26 4.98
C ARG A 159 2.83 -14.56 4.83
N PHE A 160 2.46 -14.23 3.62
CA PHE A 160 1.22 -13.48 3.37
C PHE A 160 0.52 -13.96 2.10
N ALA A 161 -0.76 -13.66 2.01
CA ALA A 161 -1.59 -13.81 0.81
C ALA A 161 -2.30 -12.50 0.51
N VAL A 162 -2.59 -12.24 -0.78
CA VAL A 162 -3.30 -11.04 -1.22
C VAL A 162 -4.49 -11.44 -2.08
N LEU A 163 -5.64 -10.86 -1.79
CA LEU A 163 -6.90 -11.03 -2.50
C LEU A 163 -7.43 -9.65 -2.86
N ARG A 164 -8.09 -9.53 -4.00
CA ARG A 164 -8.49 -8.23 -4.57
C ARG A 164 -10.01 -8.02 -4.63
N ASN A 165 -10.77 -9.00 -4.20
CA ASN A 165 -12.23 -9.01 -4.33
C ASN A 165 -12.85 -9.68 -3.12
N GLY A 166 -13.87 -9.04 -2.53
CA GLY A 166 -14.49 -9.54 -1.29
C GLY A 166 -15.17 -10.91 -1.44
N ARG A 167 -15.76 -11.20 -2.60
CA ARG A 167 -16.39 -12.49 -2.87
C ARG A 167 -15.37 -13.61 -2.98
N GLU A 168 -14.27 -13.37 -3.70
CA GLU A 168 -13.16 -14.31 -3.81
C GLU A 168 -12.48 -14.52 -2.46
N ALA A 169 -12.31 -13.43 -1.71
CA ALA A 169 -11.77 -13.49 -0.36
C ALA A 169 -12.62 -14.38 0.55
N LEU A 170 -13.93 -14.17 0.60
CA LEU A 170 -14.81 -14.98 1.42
C LEU A 170 -14.76 -16.47 1.03
N GLN A 171 -14.76 -16.77 -0.27
CA GLN A 171 -14.65 -18.14 -0.75
C GLN A 171 -13.31 -18.80 -0.32
N HIS A 172 -12.21 -18.07 -0.45
CA HIS A 172 -10.88 -18.55 -0.02
C HIS A 172 -10.82 -18.73 1.49
N LEU A 173 -11.29 -17.74 2.27
CA LEU A 173 -11.25 -17.75 3.73
C LEU A 173 -12.15 -18.83 4.35
N ARG A 174 -13.22 -19.24 3.69
CA ARG A 174 -14.07 -20.37 4.11
C ARG A 174 -13.34 -21.69 4.10
N THR A 175 -12.45 -21.89 3.15
CA THR A 175 -11.76 -23.16 2.91
C THR A 175 -10.34 -23.22 3.50
N LEU A 176 -9.78 -22.09 3.91
CA LEU A 176 -8.45 -22.01 4.49
C LEU A 176 -8.38 -22.84 5.79
N ASP A 177 -7.51 -23.84 5.85
CA ASP A 177 -7.20 -24.54 7.09
C ASP A 177 -6.12 -23.78 7.87
N PRO A 178 -6.44 -23.17 9.01
CA PRO A 178 -5.49 -22.37 9.78
C PRO A 178 -4.49 -23.21 10.59
N ARG A 179 -4.66 -24.54 10.64
CA ARG A 179 -3.76 -25.47 11.36
C ARG A 179 -3.42 -25.06 12.79
N GLY A 180 -4.39 -24.48 13.48
CA GLY A 180 -4.21 -23.97 14.86
C GLY A 180 -3.56 -22.59 14.96
N ALA A 181 -3.17 -21.96 13.85
CA ALA A 181 -2.78 -20.56 13.83
C ALA A 181 -4.03 -19.65 13.81
N GLN A 182 -3.84 -18.37 14.07
CA GLN A 182 -4.88 -17.34 13.93
C GLN A 182 -4.35 -16.23 13.01
N PRO A 183 -4.51 -16.38 11.67
CA PRO A 183 -4.02 -15.40 10.71
C PRO A 183 -4.59 -14.01 10.94
N LEU A 184 -3.77 -12.98 10.73
CA LEU A 184 -4.22 -11.60 10.69
C LEU A 184 -4.85 -11.33 9.31
N LEU A 185 -6.08 -10.85 9.30
CA LEU A 185 -6.81 -10.44 8.10
C LEU A 185 -6.88 -8.91 8.07
N LEU A 186 -6.15 -8.29 7.15
CA LEU A 186 -6.33 -6.88 6.80
C LEU A 186 -7.43 -6.82 5.74
N LEU A 187 -8.56 -6.22 6.07
CA LEU A 187 -9.77 -6.29 5.26
C LEU A 187 -10.25 -4.88 4.92
N ASP A 188 -10.16 -4.54 3.63
CA ASP A 188 -10.73 -3.28 3.16
C ASP A 188 -12.25 -3.32 3.25
N VAL A 189 -12.82 -2.18 3.66
CA VAL A 189 -14.27 -1.99 3.72
C VAL A 189 -14.88 -1.87 2.32
N ASP A 190 -14.24 -1.10 1.45
CA ASP A 190 -14.75 -0.72 0.14
C ASP A 190 -14.30 -1.69 -0.97
N LEU A 191 -14.67 -2.97 -0.86
CA LEU A 191 -14.26 -4.01 -1.81
C LEU A 191 -15.28 -4.23 -2.94
N PRO A 192 -14.82 -4.55 -4.16
CA PRO A 192 -15.70 -4.99 -5.23
C PRO A 192 -16.30 -6.37 -4.94
N GLY A 193 -17.51 -6.58 -5.41
CA GLY A 193 -18.23 -7.85 -5.36
C GLY A 193 -18.91 -8.16 -4.05
N LEU A 194 -18.26 -7.94 -2.92
CA LEU A 194 -18.80 -8.02 -1.56
C LEU A 194 -17.98 -7.12 -0.66
N ASP A 195 -18.62 -6.19 0.05
CA ASP A 195 -17.96 -5.27 0.96
C ASP A 195 -17.34 -5.96 2.17
N GLY A 196 -16.36 -5.28 2.80
CA GLY A 196 -15.58 -5.87 3.89
C GLY A 196 -16.41 -6.21 5.14
N TYR A 197 -17.44 -5.42 5.46
CA TYR A 197 -18.30 -5.73 6.60
C TYR A 197 -19.11 -6.99 6.34
N SER A 198 -19.64 -7.16 5.14
CA SER A 198 -20.34 -8.38 4.73
C SER A 198 -19.44 -9.62 4.76
N VAL A 199 -18.16 -9.48 4.35
CA VAL A 199 -17.17 -10.56 4.49
C VAL A 199 -16.94 -10.90 5.96
N PHE A 200 -16.77 -9.89 6.80
CA PHE A 200 -16.53 -10.05 8.24
C PHE A 200 -17.71 -10.75 8.93
N ASP A 201 -18.94 -10.29 8.69
CA ASP A 201 -20.15 -10.85 9.29
C ASP A 201 -20.31 -12.33 8.91
N ALA A 202 -20.08 -12.69 7.65
CA ALA A 202 -20.12 -14.08 7.22
C ALA A 202 -19.04 -14.93 7.93
N LEU A 203 -17.81 -14.41 8.10
CA LEU A 203 -16.75 -15.12 8.81
C LEU A 203 -17.04 -15.27 10.30
N GLN A 204 -17.64 -14.27 10.94
CA GLN A 204 -18.04 -14.34 12.35
C GLN A 204 -19.12 -15.39 12.59
N GLN A 205 -20.05 -15.56 11.64
CA GLN A 205 -21.12 -16.56 11.72
C GLN A 205 -20.60 -17.99 11.43
N GLU A 206 -19.78 -18.14 10.39
CA GLU A 206 -19.38 -19.45 9.88
C GLU A 206 -18.08 -19.98 10.51
N ARG A 207 -17.18 -19.07 10.88
CA ARG A 207 -15.81 -19.38 11.36
C ARG A 207 -15.37 -18.47 12.51
N PRO A 208 -16.16 -18.38 13.62
CA PRO A 208 -15.86 -17.46 14.70
C PRO A 208 -14.47 -17.69 15.29
N GLY A 209 -13.71 -16.59 15.48
CA GLY A 209 -12.41 -16.62 16.14
C GLY A 209 -11.26 -17.23 15.32
N VAL A 210 -11.49 -17.61 14.07
CA VAL A 210 -10.41 -18.17 13.21
C VAL A 210 -9.41 -17.09 12.77
N PHE A 211 -9.89 -15.87 12.52
CA PHE A 211 -9.07 -14.77 12.04
C PHE A 211 -9.04 -13.63 13.05
N LYS A 212 -7.90 -12.93 13.13
CA LYS A 212 -7.79 -11.60 13.74
C LYS A 212 -8.10 -10.59 12.65
N VAL A 213 -9.23 -9.88 12.71
CA VAL A 213 -9.65 -8.98 11.65
C VAL A 213 -9.33 -7.54 12.00
N VAL A 214 -8.64 -6.84 11.09
CA VAL A 214 -8.37 -5.41 11.14
C VAL A 214 -8.93 -4.80 9.87
N PHE A 215 -9.80 -3.83 10.00
CA PHE A 215 -10.34 -3.13 8.84
C PHE A 215 -9.38 -2.07 8.32
N THR A 216 -9.34 -1.91 6.99
CA THR A 216 -8.74 -0.75 6.32
C THR A 216 -9.85 0.06 5.66
N THR A 217 -9.88 1.38 5.83
CA THR A 217 -10.98 2.22 5.33
C THR A 217 -10.55 3.65 5.05
N VAL A 218 -11.15 4.28 4.05
CA VAL A 218 -11.05 5.72 3.81
C VAL A 218 -12.05 6.51 4.67
N HIS A 219 -13.11 5.85 5.15
CA HIS A 219 -14.19 6.41 5.95
C HIS A 219 -14.12 5.79 7.35
N GLY A 220 -13.43 6.44 8.25
CA GLY A 220 -13.36 6.00 9.65
C GLY A 220 -14.14 6.96 10.55
N THR A 221 -15.47 7.05 10.41
CA THR A 221 -16.24 7.75 11.43
C THR A 221 -16.11 7.01 12.75
N GLU A 222 -16.09 7.73 13.85
CA GLU A 222 -15.95 7.16 15.19
C GLU A 222 -17.02 6.08 15.45
N ASP A 223 -18.25 6.33 14.99
CA ASP A 223 -19.36 5.38 15.12
C ASP A 223 -19.15 4.08 14.33
N GLU A 224 -18.59 4.14 13.13
CA GLU A 224 -18.29 2.95 12.31
C GLU A 224 -17.17 2.12 12.93
N GLN A 225 -16.13 2.79 13.43
CA GLN A 225 -15.04 2.11 14.13
C GLN A 225 -15.54 1.42 15.40
N LEU A 226 -16.35 2.11 16.21
CA LEU A 226 -16.94 1.54 17.42
C LEU A 226 -17.78 0.30 17.11
N ARG A 227 -18.68 0.37 16.13
CA ARG A 227 -19.52 -0.77 15.73
C ARG A 227 -18.71 -2.00 15.33
N GLY A 228 -17.66 -1.82 14.54
CA GLY A 228 -16.85 -2.95 14.11
C GLY A 228 -16.01 -3.55 15.24
N LEU A 229 -15.50 -2.71 16.18
CA LEU A 229 -14.81 -3.19 17.38
C LEU A 229 -15.79 -3.96 18.29
N GLU A 230 -17.01 -3.46 18.50
CA GLU A 230 -18.07 -4.15 19.24
C GLU A 230 -18.47 -5.48 18.58
N ALA A 231 -18.44 -5.54 17.24
CA ALA A 231 -18.70 -6.77 16.48
C ALA A 231 -17.53 -7.76 16.52
N GLY A 232 -16.38 -7.42 17.14
CA GLY A 232 -15.23 -8.30 17.36
C GLY A 232 -14.05 -8.09 16.40
N ALA A 233 -14.02 -6.99 15.66
CA ALA A 233 -12.79 -6.60 14.93
C ALA A 233 -11.69 -6.23 15.95
N LEU A 234 -10.44 -6.53 15.59
CA LEU A 234 -9.28 -6.28 16.44
C LEU A 234 -8.90 -4.79 16.46
N ASP A 235 -8.93 -4.12 15.31
CA ASP A 235 -8.54 -2.71 15.17
C ASP A 235 -8.95 -2.16 13.79
N TYR A 236 -8.61 -0.89 13.54
CA TYR A 236 -8.79 -0.19 12.28
C TYR A 236 -7.50 0.48 11.81
N LEU A 237 -7.30 0.53 10.48
CA LEU A 237 -6.29 1.33 9.80
C LEU A 237 -6.99 2.31 8.86
N VAL A 238 -6.92 3.60 9.15
CA VAL A 238 -7.52 4.64 8.31
C VAL A 238 -6.57 5.01 7.17
N LYS A 239 -7.07 4.99 5.94
CA LYS A 239 -6.33 5.39 4.74
C LYS A 239 -6.26 6.93 4.64
N PRO A 240 -5.12 7.50 4.17
CA PRO A 240 -3.93 6.82 3.66
C PRO A 240 -3.06 6.23 4.78
N ILE A 241 -2.54 5.01 4.56
CA ILE A 241 -1.83 4.23 5.56
C ILE A 241 -0.32 4.45 5.44
N SER A 242 0.34 4.84 6.54
CA SER A 242 1.80 4.80 6.63
C SER A 242 2.27 3.34 6.67
N LEU A 243 3.16 2.95 5.75
CA LEU A 243 3.74 1.61 5.71
C LEU A 243 4.38 1.25 7.06
N ARG A 244 5.15 2.17 7.63
CA ARG A 244 5.82 1.98 8.92
C ARG A 244 4.83 1.69 10.05
N VAL A 245 3.77 2.50 10.16
CA VAL A 245 2.74 2.32 11.20
C VAL A 245 2.01 1.00 11.01
N ALA A 246 1.64 0.67 9.77
CA ALA A 246 0.99 -0.60 9.45
C ALA A 246 1.85 -1.80 9.86
N LEU A 247 3.12 -1.82 9.48
CA LEU A 247 4.03 -2.93 9.78
C LEU A 247 4.31 -3.08 11.28
N GLU A 248 4.38 -1.98 12.04
CA GLU A 248 4.54 -2.03 13.49
C GLU A 248 3.28 -2.56 14.19
N LYS A 249 2.10 -2.14 13.74
CA LYS A 249 0.84 -2.68 14.22
C LYS A 249 0.71 -4.17 13.88
N ILE A 250 0.99 -4.57 12.62
CA ILE A 250 0.98 -5.97 12.19
C ILE A 250 1.90 -6.82 13.08
N ARG A 251 3.10 -6.35 13.36
CA ARG A 251 4.05 -7.05 14.24
C ARG A 251 3.43 -7.35 15.61
N ARG A 252 2.74 -6.38 16.20
CA ARG A 252 2.06 -6.55 17.50
C ARG A 252 0.90 -7.52 17.41
N TRP A 253 0.08 -7.43 16.37
CA TRP A 253 -1.12 -8.27 16.21
C TRP A 253 -0.75 -9.72 15.87
N VAL A 254 0.31 -9.96 15.12
CA VAL A 254 0.80 -11.31 14.81
C VAL A 254 1.55 -11.90 16.01
N GLY A 255 2.12 -11.06 16.89
CA GLY A 255 2.83 -11.52 18.10
C GLY A 255 4.32 -11.83 17.86
N ARG A 256 4.94 -11.07 16.95
CA ARG A 256 6.38 -11.11 16.68
C ARG A 256 7.15 -10.02 17.41
#